data_21babcfeef74cc47c41c2be9f77a8f35
#
_entry.id   21babcfeef74cc47c41c2be9f77a8f35
#
_cell.length_a   1.000
_cell.length_b   1.000
_cell.length_c   1.000
_cell.angle_alpha   90.00
_cell.angle_beta   90.00
_cell.angle_gamma   90.00
#
_symmetry.space_group_name_H-M   'P 1'
#
loop_
_entity.id
_entity.type
_entity.pdbx_description
1 polymer ?
#
loop_
_entity_poly.entity_id
_entity_poly.type
_entity_poly.pdbx_seq_one_letter_code
_entity_poly.pdbx_strand_id
1 'polypeptide(L)'
;DLTGWKGLVENPIARAKMKPAQLAKAQEKADENMRRDWKVENGLLVFDGTGYDNLCTEKQYGDFEMYVDWMLDPKGPEADAGIYLRGTPQVQIWDTSRVNVGAQVGSGGLYNNQVNESKPSKVADNKLGEWNSFYIKMVGDRVTVVLNGEKVVDNVILENYWDRKLPIFPVEQIEMQAHGSKVYYRNIYVKELEKQEPFKLSPEEEKEGFKVLFDGTNMHEWTGNTVDYILEDGCISMVPSSSFGGNLYTKKEYGNFIYRFDFQLTPGANNGVGIRTPMGVDAAFHGMEIQILDHDAPIYKDISDYQ
;
A
#
# COMPACT_ATOMS: atom_id res chain seq x y z
N ASP A 1 -5.28 2.88 -28.42
CA ASP A 1 -4.39 1.73 -28.67
C ASP A 1 -3.83 1.21 -27.36
N LEU A 2 -3.00 0.16 -27.40
CA LEU A 2 -2.37 -0.45 -26.22
C LEU A 2 -0.93 0.05 -26.00
N THR A 3 -0.59 1.24 -26.46
CA THR A 3 0.73 1.84 -26.22
C THR A 3 0.94 2.01 -24.72
N GLY A 4 2.11 1.61 -24.21
CA GLY A 4 2.45 1.61 -22.78
C GLY A 4 2.01 0.36 -22.03
N TRP A 5 1.39 -0.61 -22.73
CA TRP A 5 0.96 -1.88 -22.16
C TRP A 5 1.61 -3.06 -22.88
N LYS A 6 1.82 -4.14 -22.15
CA LYS A 6 2.34 -5.42 -22.67
C LYS A 6 1.69 -6.60 -21.95
N GLY A 7 1.84 -7.79 -22.52
CA GLY A 7 1.45 -9.02 -21.85
C GLY A 7 2.36 -9.32 -20.65
N LEU A 8 1.80 -9.79 -19.56
CA LEU A 8 2.57 -10.18 -18.39
C LEU A 8 3.32 -11.50 -18.64
N VAL A 9 4.61 -11.49 -18.33
CA VAL A 9 5.44 -12.69 -18.26
C VAL A 9 5.66 -13.06 -16.82
N GLU A 10 5.06 -14.13 -16.34
CA GLU A 10 5.30 -14.69 -15.00
C GLU A 10 5.26 -13.67 -13.85
N ASN A 11 5.36 -14.13 -12.63
CA ASN A 11 5.55 -13.27 -11.47
C ASN A 11 6.98 -12.68 -11.41
N PRO A 12 7.21 -11.59 -10.65
CA PRO A 12 8.52 -10.93 -10.60
C PRO A 12 9.69 -11.84 -10.21
N ILE A 13 9.48 -12.77 -9.28
CA ILE A 13 10.52 -13.70 -8.82
C ILE A 13 10.92 -14.70 -9.91
N ALA A 14 9.94 -15.24 -10.62
CA ALA A 14 10.17 -16.18 -11.72
C ALA A 14 10.81 -15.44 -12.90
N ARG A 15 10.32 -14.26 -13.25
CA ARG A 15 10.83 -13.43 -14.33
C ARG A 15 12.30 -13.03 -14.11
N ALA A 16 12.68 -12.69 -12.88
CA ALA A 16 14.06 -12.35 -12.54
C ALA A 16 15.07 -13.49 -12.71
N LYS A 17 14.61 -14.74 -12.75
CA LYS A 17 15.45 -15.94 -12.97
C LYS A 17 15.61 -16.31 -14.44
N MET A 18 14.86 -15.68 -15.33
CA MET A 18 14.91 -15.98 -16.76
C MET A 18 16.16 -15.38 -17.40
N LYS A 19 16.78 -16.15 -18.30
CA LYS A 19 17.83 -15.65 -19.18
C LYS A 19 17.24 -14.66 -20.20
N PRO A 20 17.98 -13.64 -20.66
CA PRO A 20 17.46 -12.63 -21.60
C PRO A 20 16.73 -13.19 -22.82
N ALA A 21 17.28 -14.23 -23.45
CA ALA A 21 16.66 -14.88 -24.63
C ALA A 21 15.35 -15.60 -24.28
N GLN A 22 15.25 -16.19 -23.09
CA GLN A 22 14.03 -16.83 -22.60
C GLN A 22 12.95 -15.79 -22.31
N LEU A 23 13.36 -14.68 -21.66
CA LEU A 23 12.44 -13.60 -21.35
C LEU A 23 11.90 -12.94 -22.62
N ALA A 24 12.73 -12.70 -23.62
CA ALA A 24 12.32 -12.14 -24.90
C ALA A 24 11.28 -13.01 -25.60
N LYS A 25 11.53 -14.33 -25.69
CA LYS A 25 10.57 -15.27 -26.29
C LYS A 25 9.27 -15.36 -25.49
N ALA A 26 9.34 -15.36 -24.17
CA ALA A 26 8.17 -15.37 -23.30
C ALA A 26 7.35 -14.09 -23.48
N GLN A 27 8.02 -12.92 -23.64
CA GLN A 27 7.36 -11.64 -23.87
C GLN A 27 6.61 -11.63 -25.21
N GLU A 28 7.21 -12.13 -26.29
CA GLU A 28 6.53 -12.23 -27.59
C GLU A 28 5.22 -13.01 -27.45
N LYS A 29 5.25 -14.15 -26.71
CA LYS A 29 4.07 -14.96 -26.49
C LYS A 29 3.03 -14.28 -25.60
N ALA A 30 3.47 -13.62 -24.55
CA ALA A 30 2.58 -12.86 -23.66
C ALA A 30 1.89 -11.71 -24.42
N ASP A 31 2.62 -11.02 -25.31
CA ASP A 31 2.08 -9.94 -26.13
C ASP A 31 1.07 -10.44 -27.19
N GLU A 32 1.28 -11.64 -27.74
CA GLU A 32 0.28 -12.28 -28.62
C GLU A 32 -1.01 -12.56 -27.86
N ASN A 33 -0.92 -13.14 -26.64
CA ASN A 33 -2.07 -13.42 -25.79
C ASN A 33 -2.78 -12.12 -25.39
N MET A 34 -2.03 -11.10 -25.00
CA MET A 34 -2.56 -9.78 -24.70
C MET A 34 -3.39 -9.23 -25.86
N ARG A 35 -2.86 -9.22 -27.09
CA ARG A 35 -3.58 -8.70 -28.27
C ARG A 35 -4.81 -9.52 -28.62
N ARG A 36 -4.88 -10.80 -28.23
CA ARG A 36 -6.05 -11.64 -28.40
C ARG A 36 -7.17 -11.26 -27.44
N ASP A 37 -6.84 -11.07 -26.15
CA ASP A 37 -7.79 -11.02 -25.03
C ASP A 37 -8.10 -9.59 -24.59
N TRP A 38 -7.19 -8.65 -24.83
CA TRP A 38 -7.30 -7.24 -24.45
C TRP A 38 -7.42 -6.32 -25.67
N LYS A 39 -8.39 -5.43 -25.64
CA LYS A 39 -8.68 -4.52 -26.77
C LYS A 39 -8.95 -3.11 -26.29
N VAL A 40 -8.80 -2.15 -27.19
CA VAL A 40 -9.31 -0.79 -27.00
C VAL A 40 -10.51 -0.58 -27.92
N GLU A 41 -11.67 -0.42 -27.31
CA GLU A 41 -12.94 -0.23 -28.01
C GLU A 41 -13.62 1.04 -27.49
N ASN A 42 -13.92 1.98 -28.38
CA ASN A 42 -14.60 3.25 -28.06
C ASN A 42 -13.92 4.02 -26.89
N GLY A 43 -12.60 4.02 -26.83
CA GLY A 43 -11.84 4.69 -25.77
C GLY A 43 -11.77 3.93 -24.45
N LEU A 44 -12.31 2.70 -24.40
CA LEU A 44 -12.25 1.82 -23.23
C LEU A 44 -11.17 0.77 -23.44
N LEU A 45 -10.41 0.47 -22.39
CA LEU A 45 -9.61 -0.74 -22.30
C LEU A 45 -10.53 -1.89 -21.86
N VAL A 46 -10.59 -2.95 -22.65
CA VAL A 46 -11.54 -4.05 -22.48
C VAL A 46 -10.79 -5.36 -22.41
N PHE A 47 -10.97 -6.10 -21.33
CA PHE A 47 -10.70 -7.52 -21.28
C PHE A 47 -11.93 -8.29 -21.74
N ASP A 48 -11.81 -9.21 -22.69
CA ASP A 48 -12.96 -9.85 -23.31
C ASP A 48 -13.59 -10.98 -22.48
N GLY A 49 -12.94 -11.36 -21.37
CA GLY A 49 -13.39 -12.41 -20.46
C GLY A 49 -12.84 -13.80 -20.80
N THR A 50 -11.93 -13.91 -21.78
CA THR A 50 -11.32 -15.18 -22.13
C THR A 50 -9.86 -15.24 -21.65
N GLY A 51 -9.47 -16.40 -21.07
CA GLY A 51 -8.10 -16.57 -20.58
C GLY A 51 -7.82 -15.96 -19.20
N TYR A 52 -6.55 -16.00 -18.84
CA TYR A 52 -6.04 -15.58 -17.53
C TYR A 52 -4.70 -14.82 -17.64
N ASP A 53 -4.39 -14.31 -18.84
CA ASP A 53 -3.15 -13.59 -19.09
C ASP A 53 -3.32 -12.11 -18.77
N ASN A 54 -2.72 -11.67 -17.66
CA ASN A 54 -2.79 -10.29 -17.21
C ASN A 54 -2.15 -9.34 -18.24
N LEU A 55 -2.74 -8.16 -18.32
CA LEU A 55 -2.13 -6.99 -18.95
C LEU A 55 -1.27 -6.26 -17.94
N CYS A 56 -0.07 -5.82 -18.29
CA CYS A 56 0.75 -5.01 -17.40
C CYS A 56 1.31 -3.77 -18.10
N THR A 57 1.68 -2.77 -17.30
CA THR A 57 2.37 -1.59 -17.82
C THR A 57 3.76 -1.95 -18.34
N GLU A 58 4.20 -1.33 -19.46
CA GLU A 58 5.59 -1.45 -19.91
C GLU A 58 6.55 -0.86 -18.88
N LYS A 59 6.18 0.31 -18.34
CA LYS A 59 6.90 0.98 -17.28
C LYS A 59 6.67 0.32 -15.94
N GLN A 60 7.70 0.27 -15.11
CA GLN A 60 7.62 -0.08 -13.70
C GLN A 60 7.46 1.18 -12.84
N TYR A 61 6.75 1.06 -11.74
CA TYR A 61 6.44 2.14 -10.81
C TYR A 61 6.94 1.81 -9.41
N GLY A 62 7.48 2.82 -8.72
CA GLY A 62 7.78 2.79 -7.30
C GLY A 62 6.59 3.28 -6.48
N ASP A 63 6.73 4.41 -5.81
CA ASP A 63 5.64 5.06 -5.11
C ASP A 63 4.77 5.85 -6.10
N PHE A 64 3.44 5.73 -5.98
CA PHE A 64 2.53 6.35 -6.94
C PHE A 64 1.13 6.61 -6.37
N GLU A 65 0.42 7.50 -7.04
CA GLU A 65 -1.03 7.65 -7.00
C GLU A 65 -1.63 7.20 -8.33
N MET A 66 -2.73 6.47 -8.29
CA MET A 66 -3.42 5.97 -9.47
C MET A 66 -4.91 6.27 -9.39
N TYR A 67 -5.47 6.73 -10.51
CA TYR A 67 -6.91 6.79 -10.74
C TYR A 67 -7.28 5.81 -11.83
N VAL A 68 -8.37 5.09 -11.64
CA VAL A 68 -8.92 4.18 -12.64
C VAL A 68 -10.41 3.99 -12.43
N ASP A 69 -11.17 4.15 -13.51
CA ASP A 69 -12.57 3.73 -13.54
C ASP A 69 -12.66 2.30 -14.08
N TRP A 70 -13.52 1.52 -13.48
CA TRP A 70 -13.77 0.13 -13.89
C TRP A 70 -15.27 -0.21 -13.87
N MET A 71 -15.65 -1.17 -14.70
CA MET A 71 -17.01 -1.70 -14.75
C MET A 71 -16.96 -3.18 -15.10
N LEU A 72 -17.62 -4.02 -14.31
CA LEU A 72 -17.80 -5.42 -14.60
C LEU A 72 -19.00 -5.64 -15.54
N ASP A 73 -18.85 -6.54 -16.51
CA ASP A 73 -19.95 -6.90 -17.40
C ASP A 73 -21.01 -7.72 -16.65
N PRO A 74 -22.28 -7.27 -16.61
CA PRO A 74 -23.32 -8.00 -15.89
C PRO A 74 -23.73 -9.33 -16.54
N LYS A 75 -23.22 -9.61 -17.75
CA LYS A 75 -23.49 -10.84 -18.48
C LYS A 75 -22.43 -11.91 -18.28
N GLY A 76 -21.34 -11.60 -17.61
CA GLY A 76 -20.24 -12.53 -17.35
C GLY A 76 -20.59 -13.59 -16.28
N PRO A 77 -20.04 -14.80 -16.38
CA PRO A 77 -20.32 -15.88 -15.42
C PRO A 77 -19.72 -15.63 -14.02
N GLU A 78 -18.62 -14.90 -13.96
CA GLU A 78 -17.87 -14.61 -12.72
C GLU A 78 -17.37 -13.18 -12.77
N ALA A 79 -18.19 -12.23 -12.35
CA ALA A 79 -17.80 -10.82 -12.36
C ALA A 79 -16.72 -10.55 -11.30
N ASP A 80 -15.47 -10.72 -11.70
CA ASP A 80 -14.26 -10.70 -10.90
C ASP A 80 -13.09 -10.12 -11.69
N ALA A 81 -12.31 -9.28 -11.04
CA ALA A 81 -11.09 -8.67 -11.57
C ALA A 81 -10.20 -8.18 -10.42
N GLY A 82 -9.10 -7.54 -10.75
CA GLY A 82 -8.23 -6.92 -9.76
C GLY A 82 -7.14 -6.07 -10.39
N ILE A 83 -6.52 -5.25 -9.58
CA ILE A 83 -5.36 -4.46 -9.96
C ILE A 83 -4.19 -4.88 -9.08
N TYR A 84 -3.11 -5.35 -9.71
CA TYR A 84 -1.89 -5.71 -9.01
C TYR A 84 -1.01 -4.48 -8.89
N LEU A 85 -0.47 -4.28 -7.72
CA LEU A 85 0.39 -3.16 -7.42
C LEU A 85 1.83 -3.67 -7.29
N ARG A 86 2.75 -3.13 -8.07
CA ARG A 86 4.14 -3.57 -8.13
C ARG A 86 4.28 -5.09 -8.26
N GLY A 87 3.59 -5.65 -9.25
CA GLY A 87 3.62 -7.08 -9.54
C GLY A 87 3.05 -7.99 -8.45
N THR A 88 2.33 -7.42 -7.46
CA THR A 88 1.77 -8.16 -6.34
C THR A 88 0.25 -8.06 -6.32
N PRO A 89 -0.49 -9.20 -6.27
CA PRO A 89 -1.94 -9.21 -6.17
C PRO A 89 -2.40 -8.75 -4.77
N GLN A 90 -3.55 -8.13 -4.66
CA GLN A 90 -4.31 -7.32 -5.59
C GLN A 90 -5.25 -6.40 -4.83
N VAL A 91 -5.56 -5.26 -5.41
CA VAL A 91 -6.77 -4.50 -5.07
C VAL A 91 -7.93 -5.20 -5.76
N GLN A 92 -8.82 -5.80 -4.98
CA GLN A 92 -9.89 -6.66 -5.47
C GLN A 92 -11.02 -5.86 -6.13
N ILE A 93 -11.54 -6.41 -7.23
CA ILE A 93 -12.75 -5.96 -7.92
C ILE A 93 -13.67 -7.15 -8.08
N TRP A 94 -14.90 -7.09 -7.58
CA TRP A 94 -15.87 -8.16 -7.77
C TRP A 94 -17.34 -7.73 -7.67
N ASP A 95 -18.21 -8.59 -8.12
CA ASP A 95 -19.64 -8.45 -7.93
C ASP A 95 -20.01 -8.82 -6.48
N THR A 96 -20.46 -7.83 -5.74
CA THR A 96 -20.82 -7.97 -4.31
C THR A 96 -21.99 -8.92 -4.07
N SER A 97 -22.75 -9.30 -5.08
CA SER A 97 -23.83 -10.30 -4.97
C SER A 97 -23.33 -11.74 -4.86
N ARG A 98 -22.05 -11.98 -5.19
CA ARG A 98 -21.43 -13.32 -5.15
C ARG A 98 -21.03 -13.72 -3.73
N VAL A 99 -22.02 -13.93 -2.87
CA VAL A 99 -21.85 -14.27 -1.45
C VAL A 99 -21.10 -15.59 -1.23
N ASN A 100 -21.24 -16.54 -2.17
CA ASN A 100 -20.58 -17.85 -2.12
C ASN A 100 -19.05 -17.80 -2.18
N VAL A 101 -18.46 -16.71 -2.69
CA VAL A 101 -17.00 -16.47 -2.73
C VAL A 101 -16.54 -15.41 -1.76
N GLY A 102 -17.45 -14.86 -0.95
CA GLY A 102 -17.12 -13.83 0.03
C GLY A 102 -17.17 -12.39 -0.49
N ALA A 103 -17.67 -12.16 -1.72
CA ALA A 103 -17.65 -10.87 -2.39
C ALA A 103 -18.55 -9.80 -1.75
N GLN A 104 -19.47 -10.18 -0.86
CA GLN A 104 -20.35 -9.26 -0.15
C GLN A 104 -19.63 -8.22 0.72
N VAL A 105 -18.33 -8.42 0.95
CA VAL A 105 -17.50 -7.45 1.70
C VAL A 105 -17.18 -6.19 0.90
N GLY A 106 -17.36 -6.22 -0.43
CA GLY A 106 -17.08 -5.11 -1.33
C GLY A 106 -15.71 -5.19 -2.01
N SER A 107 -15.53 -4.35 -3.03
CA SER A 107 -14.27 -4.19 -3.75
C SER A 107 -13.30 -3.25 -3.02
N GLY A 108 -12.05 -3.25 -3.44
CA GLY A 108 -10.99 -2.36 -2.95
C GLY A 108 -10.11 -2.98 -1.87
N GLY A 109 -10.48 -4.12 -1.29
CA GLY A 109 -9.65 -4.80 -0.28
C GLY A 109 -8.34 -5.34 -0.87
N LEU A 110 -7.33 -5.51 0.00
CA LEU A 110 -6.06 -6.16 -0.34
C LEU A 110 -6.20 -7.67 -0.19
N TYR A 111 -6.96 -8.27 -1.08
CA TYR A 111 -7.54 -9.61 -0.96
C TYR A 111 -6.58 -10.73 -0.54
N ASN A 112 -5.34 -10.66 -0.99
CA ASN A 112 -4.35 -11.70 -0.74
C ASN A 112 -3.53 -11.51 0.55
N ASN A 113 -3.77 -10.46 1.33
CA ASN A 113 -3.16 -10.32 2.64
C ASN A 113 -3.59 -11.44 3.58
N GLN A 114 -2.68 -11.90 4.43
CA GLN A 114 -2.90 -12.97 5.41
C GLN A 114 -2.72 -12.50 6.85
N VAL A 115 -1.80 -11.59 7.09
CA VAL A 115 -1.48 -11.04 8.42
C VAL A 115 -2.11 -9.67 8.60
N ASN A 116 -2.01 -8.82 7.59
CA ASN A 116 -2.61 -7.49 7.58
C ASN A 116 -4.03 -7.54 7.03
N GLU A 117 -4.79 -6.48 7.22
CA GLU A 117 -6.18 -6.42 6.73
C GLU A 117 -6.27 -6.72 5.23
N SER A 118 -7.18 -7.62 4.88
CA SER A 118 -7.44 -8.04 3.50
C SER A 118 -8.77 -7.54 2.95
N LYS A 119 -9.68 -7.12 3.82
CA LYS A 119 -11.04 -6.68 3.46
C LYS A 119 -11.14 -5.16 3.44
N PRO A 120 -12.02 -4.61 2.60
CA PRO A 120 -12.37 -3.20 2.71
C PRO A 120 -13.14 -2.94 4.01
N SER A 121 -13.05 -1.74 4.55
CA SER A 121 -13.75 -1.33 5.79
C SER A 121 -15.27 -1.21 5.61
N LYS A 122 -15.73 -1.09 4.38
CA LYS A 122 -17.14 -0.98 3.99
C LYS A 122 -17.34 -1.33 2.53
N VAL A 123 -18.59 -1.63 2.17
CA VAL A 123 -19.02 -1.76 0.77
C VAL A 123 -19.29 -0.36 0.22
N ALA A 124 -18.60 0.00 -0.87
CA ALA A 124 -18.77 1.28 -1.55
C ALA A 124 -18.98 1.12 -3.06
N ASP A 125 -19.24 -0.10 -3.49
CA ASP A 125 -19.46 -0.47 -4.90
C ASP A 125 -20.78 0.10 -5.41
N ASN A 126 -20.78 0.56 -6.67
CA ASN A 126 -21.98 0.77 -7.44
C ASN A 126 -22.53 -0.58 -7.93
N LYS A 127 -23.74 -0.58 -8.47
CA LYS A 127 -24.38 -1.82 -8.95
C LYS A 127 -23.59 -2.44 -10.09
N LEU A 128 -23.68 -3.77 -10.20
CA LEU A 128 -23.09 -4.51 -11.30
C LEU A 128 -23.54 -3.92 -12.66
N GLY A 129 -22.58 -3.67 -13.55
CA GLY A 129 -22.80 -2.99 -14.83
C GLY A 129 -22.75 -1.45 -14.75
N GLU A 130 -22.51 -0.88 -13.59
CA GLU A 130 -22.25 0.55 -13.43
C GLU A 130 -20.73 0.82 -13.26
N TRP A 131 -20.32 2.04 -13.61
CA TRP A 131 -18.94 2.47 -13.43
C TRP A 131 -18.61 2.71 -11.96
N ASN A 132 -17.43 2.26 -11.54
CA ASN A 132 -16.80 2.53 -10.27
C ASN A 132 -15.48 3.27 -10.49
N SER A 133 -15.06 4.07 -9.54
CA SER A 133 -13.79 4.79 -9.56
C SER A 133 -12.93 4.40 -8.39
N PHE A 134 -11.70 3.99 -8.66
CA PHE A 134 -10.64 3.89 -7.66
C PHE A 134 -9.71 5.08 -7.68
N TYR A 135 -9.36 5.57 -6.51
CA TYR A 135 -8.09 6.20 -6.23
C TYR A 135 -7.26 5.26 -5.37
N ILE A 136 -6.04 4.97 -5.80
CA ILE A 136 -5.10 4.09 -5.11
C ILE A 136 -3.82 4.87 -4.88
N LYS A 137 -3.35 4.95 -3.63
CA LYS A 137 -2.04 5.49 -3.27
C LYS A 137 -1.18 4.36 -2.70
N MET A 138 0.03 4.20 -3.22
CA MET A 138 1.01 3.26 -2.71
C MET A 138 2.31 3.98 -2.39
N VAL A 139 2.72 3.93 -1.13
CA VAL A 139 3.99 4.49 -0.64
C VAL A 139 4.70 3.44 0.22
N GLY A 140 5.93 3.11 -0.14
CA GLY A 140 6.62 1.98 0.47
C GLY A 140 5.82 0.68 0.28
N ASP A 141 5.49 0.00 1.36
CA ASP A 141 4.65 -1.20 1.37
C ASP A 141 3.18 -0.92 1.69
N ARG A 142 2.79 0.36 1.84
CA ARG A 142 1.46 0.76 2.32
C ARG A 142 0.57 1.23 1.20
N VAL A 143 -0.69 0.81 1.30
CA VAL A 143 -1.73 1.09 0.31
C VAL A 143 -2.93 1.75 0.97
N THR A 144 -3.41 2.81 0.33
CA THR A 144 -4.71 3.43 0.61
C THR A 144 -5.58 3.30 -0.62
N VAL A 145 -6.82 2.88 -0.44
CA VAL A 145 -7.80 2.75 -1.53
C VAL A 145 -9.06 3.55 -1.20
N VAL A 146 -9.45 4.41 -2.13
CA VAL A 146 -10.75 5.11 -2.10
C VAL A 146 -11.58 4.58 -3.26
N LEU A 147 -12.77 4.06 -2.96
CA LEU A 147 -13.75 3.57 -3.93
C LEU A 147 -14.96 4.49 -3.93
N ASN A 148 -15.28 5.09 -5.08
CA ASN A 148 -16.42 5.98 -5.25
C ASN A 148 -16.49 7.12 -4.21
N GLY A 149 -15.33 7.67 -3.83
CA GLY A 149 -15.20 8.73 -2.82
C GLY A 149 -15.13 8.25 -1.36
N GLU A 150 -15.32 6.95 -1.11
CA GLU A 150 -15.25 6.35 0.21
C GLU A 150 -13.91 5.66 0.44
N LYS A 151 -13.17 6.02 1.49
CA LYS A 151 -11.93 5.33 1.87
C LYS A 151 -12.27 3.94 2.40
N VAL A 152 -11.86 2.91 1.69
CA VAL A 152 -12.15 1.52 2.00
C VAL A 152 -10.94 0.74 2.52
N VAL A 153 -9.73 1.19 2.20
CA VAL A 153 -8.45 0.73 2.78
C VAL A 153 -7.65 1.96 3.18
N ASP A 154 -7.14 1.99 4.40
CA ASP A 154 -6.42 3.12 4.94
C ASP A 154 -5.03 2.71 5.41
N ASN A 155 -4.01 3.03 4.60
CA ASN A 155 -2.61 2.87 4.95
C ASN A 155 -2.22 1.44 5.41
N VAL A 156 -2.77 0.42 4.76
CA VAL A 156 -2.56 -1.00 5.08
C VAL A 156 -1.34 -1.54 4.33
N ILE A 157 -0.54 -2.37 5.00
CA ILE A 157 0.60 -3.05 4.37
C ILE A 157 0.10 -4.04 3.33
N LEU A 158 0.63 -3.95 2.11
CA LEU A 158 0.46 -4.96 1.07
C LEU A 158 1.55 -6.03 1.22
N GLU A 159 1.15 -7.24 1.47
CA GLU A 159 2.09 -8.36 1.64
C GLU A 159 2.59 -8.89 0.30
N ASN A 160 3.86 -9.30 0.26
CA ASN A 160 4.39 -10.00 -0.91
C ASN A 160 3.72 -11.38 -1.06
N TYR A 161 2.87 -11.52 -2.06
CA TYR A 161 2.13 -12.77 -2.31
C TYR A 161 3.04 -13.92 -2.76
N TRP A 162 4.07 -13.60 -3.55
CA TRP A 162 4.92 -14.59 -4.20
C TRP A 162 5.97 -15.20 -3.26
N ASP A 163 6.39 -14.45 -2.24
CA ASP A 163 7.20 -14.94 -1.13
C ASP A 163 6.91 -14.12 0.12
N ARG A 164 6.17 -14.69 1.06
CA ARG A 164 5.74 -14.03 2.30
C ARG A 164 6.88 -13.63 3.24
N LYS A 165 8.09 -14.10 2.98
CA LYS A 165 9.29 -13.75 3.75
C LYS A 165 10.02 -12.53 3.20
N LEU A 166 9.66 -12.10 1.99
CA LEU A 166 10.25 -10.95 1.33
C LEU A 166 9.37 -9.70 1.52
N PRO A 167 9.97 -8.51 1.57
CA PRO A 167 9.22 -7.26 1.46
C PRO A 167 8.57 -7.16 0.07
N ILE A 168 7.65 -6.21 -0.09
CA ILE A 168 7.09 -5.85 -1.39
C ILE A 168 8.21 -5.40 -2.33
N PHE A 169 8.05 -5.64 -3.64
CA PHE A 169 9.02 -5.16 -4.62
C PHE A 169 9.06 -3.62 -4.62
N PRO A 170 10.27 -3.02 -4.59
CA PRO A 170 10.40 -1.56 -4.52
C PRO A 170 9.93 -0.86 -5.79
N VAL A 171 10.07 -1.51 -6.94
CA VAL A 171 9.64 -1.04 -8.26
C VAL A 171 9.23 -2.25 -9.09
N GLU A 172 8.00 -2.24 -9.64
CA GLU A 172 7.48 -3.27 -10.54
C GLU A 172 6.27 -2.74 -11.34
N GLN A 173 5.72 -3.57 -12.23
CA GLN A 173 4.57 -3.20 -13.06
C GLN A 173 3.29 -3.04 -12.24
N ILE A 174 2.37 -2.25 -12.78
CA ILE A 174 0.96 -2.29 -12.44
C ILE A 174 0.28 -3.26 -13.41
N GLU A 175 -0.57 -4.16 -12.90
CA GLU A 175 -1.21 -5.18 -13.70
C GLU A 175 -2.72 -5.09 -13.62
N MET A 176 -3.39 -5.29 -14.75
CA MET A 176 -4.83 -5.50 -14.83
C MET A 176 -5.09 -7.01 -14.93
N GLN A 177 -5.81 -7.54 -13.96
CA GLN A 177 -6.06 -8.97 -13.88
C GLN A 177 -7.04 -9.45 -14.94
N ALA A 178 -6.70 -10.55 -15.59
CA ALA A 178 -7.59 -11.36 -16.43
C ALA A 178 -8.13 -12.53 -15.59
N HIS A 179 -9.43 -12.56 -15.32
CA HIS A 179 -10.04 -13.57 -14.44
C HIS A 179 -11.37 -14.12 -14.98
N GLY A 180 -11.40 -14.53 -16.25
CA GLY A 180 -12.54 -15.25 -16.80
C GLY A 180 -13.84 -14.47 -16.95
N SER A 181 -13.86 -13.17 -16.66
CA SER A 181 -15.02 -12.30 -16.87
C SER A 181 -14.64 -10.99 -17.52
N LYS A 182 -15.57 -10.51 -18.35
CA LYS A 182 -15.37 -9.26 -19.08
C LYS A 182 -15.37 -8.07 -18.14
N VAL A 183 -14.35 -7.23 -18.28
CA VAL A 183 -14.19 -5.99 -17.52
C VAL A 183 -13.78 -4.85 -18.43
N TYR A 184 -14.29 -3.65 -18.12
CA TYR A 184 -14.00 -2.43 -18.83
C TYR A 184 -13.25 -1.47 -17.92
N TYR A 185 -12.22 -0.80 -18.46
CA TYR A 185 -11.48 0.24 -17.77
C TYR A 185 -11.43 1.51 -18.62
N ARG A 186 -11.38 2.65 -17.94
CA ARG A 186 -11.14 3.97 -18.56
C ARG A 186 -10.47 4.90 -17.55
N ASN A 187 -10.08 6.09 -17.99
CA ASN A 187 -9.53 7.12 -17.12
C ASN A 187 -8.41 6.61 -16.23
N ILE A 188 -7.45 5.88 -16.83
CA ILE A 188 -6.32 5.30 -16.12
C ILE A 188 -5.21 6.35 -16.07
N TYR A 189 -4.94 6.89 -14.90
CA TYR A 189 -3.92 7.90 -14.67
C TYR A 189 -3.00 7.43 -13.54
N VAL A 190 -1.70 7.58 -13.74
CA VAL A 190 -0.69 7.29 -12.71
C VAL A 190 0.19 8.52 -12.55
N LYS A 191 0.32 8.98 -11.31
CA LYS A 191 1.27 10.00 -10.90
C LYS A 191 2.34 9.33 -10.06
N GLU A 192 3.58 9.34 -10.54
CA GLU A 192 4.71 8.90 -9.72
C GLU A 192 4.95 9.93 -8.61
N LEU A 193 5.18 9.41 -7.42
CA LEU A 193 5.62 10.21 -6.29
C LEU A 193 7.14 10.27 -6.28
N GLU A 194 7.68 11.38 -5.84
CA GLU A 194 9.14 11.52 -5.72
C GLU A 194 9.64 10.48 -4.72
N LYS A 195 10.66 9.72 -5.16
CA LYS A 195 11.34 8.79 -4.28
C LYS A 195 12.18 9.58 -3.30
N GLN A 196 11.85 9.47 -2.04
CA GLN A 196 12.68 10.03 -1.00
C GLN A 196 14.01 9.25 -0.91
N GLU A 197 15.13 9.97 -0.90
CA GLU A 197 16.41 9.34 -0.62
C GLU A 197 16.46 8.94 0.85
N PRO A 198 16.83 7.70 1.14
CA PRO A 198 16.93 7.25 2.52
C PRO A 198 17.99 8.04 3.28
N PHE A 199 17.67 8.42 4.49
CA PHE A 199 18.66 9.00 5.40
C PHE A 199 19.84 8.04 5.61
N LYS A 200 21.04 8.60 5.60
CA LYS A 200 22.29 7.85 5.85
C LYS A 200 23.04 8.50 6.98
N LEU A 201 23.64 7.67 7.82
CA LEU A 201 24.56 8.13 8.85
C LEU A 201 25.84 8.71 8.22
N SER A 202 26.44 9.66 8.90
CA SER A 202 27.80 10.07 8.59
C SER A 202 28.79 8.93 8.91
N PRO A 203 29.99 8.93 8.29
CA PRO A 203 31.02 7.94 8.61
C PRO A 203 31.42 7.93 10.08
N GLU A 204 31.35 9.08 10.75
CA GLU A 204 31.62 9.25 12.17
C GLU A 204 30.55 8.55 13.01
N GLU A 205 29.27 8.75 12.71
CA GLU A 205 28.16 8.11 13.42
C GLU A 205 28.15 6.60 13.23
N GLU A 206 28.46 6.11 12.02
CA GLU A 206 28.63 4.68 11.77
C GLU A 206 29.77 4.09 12.63
N LYS A 207 30.90 4.80 12.74
CA LYS A 207 32.03 4.40 13.56
C LYS A 207 31.72 4.42 15.06
N GLU A 208 30.83 5.34 15.50
CA GLU A 208 30.33 5.38 16.88
C GLU A 208 29.32 4.27 17.16
N GLY A 209 28.88 3.53 16.15
CA GLY A 209 27.97 2.40 16.25
C GLY A 209 26.49 2.76 16.19
N PHE A 210 26.15 3.95 15.74
CA PHE A 210 24.76 4.31 15.46
C PHE A 210 24.15 3.44 14.37
N LYS A 211 22.84 3.25 14.44
CA LYS A 211 22.05 2.53 13.44
C LYS A 211 20.80 3.35 13.14
N VAL A 212 20.45 3.39 11.86
CA VAL A 212 19.22 4.04 11.43
C VAL A 212 18.02 3.20 11.86
N LEU A 213 17.09 3.78 12.60
CA LEU A 213 15.80 3.18 12.97
C LEU A 213 14.68 3.60 12.03
N PHE A 214 14.85 4.74 11.38
CA PHE A 214 13.93 5.27 10.39
C PHE A 214 14.71 6.13 9.38
N ASP A 215 14.66 5.73 8.13
CA ASP A 215 15.41 6.36 7.05
C ASP A 215 14.56 7.28 6.15
N GLY A 216 13.31 7.51 6.52
CA GLY A 216 12.36 8.28 5.74
C GLY A 216 11.63 7.50 4.66
N THR A 217 11.95 6.22 4.41
CA THR A 217 11.39 5.45 3.29
C THR A 217 10.46 4.33 3.69
N ASN A 218 10.57 3.82 4.92
CA ASN A 218 9.74 2.72 5.40
C ASN A 218 9.69 2.67 6.93
N MET A 219 8.77 1.88 7.46
CA MET A 219 8.60 1.68 8.90
C MET A 219 8.94 0.23 9.32
N HIS A 220 9.83 -0.45 8.61
CA HIS A 220 10.12 -1.88 8.84
C HIS A 220 10.72 -2.17 10.21
N GLU A 221 11.39 -1.22 10.85
CA GLU A 221 11.93 -1.37 12.20
C GLU A 221 10.94 -1.09 13.32
N TRP A 222 9.67 -0.79 12.95
CA TRP A 222 8.63 -0.36 13.87
C TRP A 222 7.44 -1.33 13.93
N THR A 223 6.73 -1.34 15.06
CA THR A 223 5.56 -2.19 15.32
C THR A 223 4.60 -1.50 16.31
N GLY A 224 3.46 -2.11 16.58
CA GLY A 224 2.43 -1.54 17.45
C GLY A 224 1.40 -0.75 16.65
N ASN A 225 1.13 0.49 17.05
CA ASN A 225 0.17 1.34 16.35
C ASN A 225 0.74 1.86 15.02
N THR A 226 0.70 1.04 14.00
CA THR A 226 1.10 1.41 12.63
C THR A 226 -0.08 1.92 11.79
N VAL A 227 -1.24 2.16 12.40
CA VAL A 227 -2.44 2.73 11.76
C VAL A 227 -2.43 4.25 11.89
N ASP A 228 -2.27 4.76 13.13
CA ASP A 228 -2.24 6.21 13.39
C ASP A 228 -0.85 6.83 13.15
N TYR A 229 0.22 6.04 13.28
CA TYR A 229 1.57 6.45 12.90
C TYR A 229 1.84 6.02 11.47
N ILE A 230 1.89 6.98 10.57
CA ILE A 230 2.03 6.76 9.12
C ILE A 230 3.34 7.33 8.58
N LEU A 231 3.81 6.77 7.47
CA LEU A 231 4.89 7.38 6.69
C LEU A 231 4.30 8.44 5.77
N GLU A 232 4.70 9.69 5.98
CA GLU A 232 4.27 10.82 5.18
C GLU A 232 5.43 11.81 5.02
N ASP A 233 5.74 12.21 3.80
CA ASP A 233 6.81 13.17 3.46
C ASP A 233 8.16 12.91 4.14
N GLY A 234 8.55 11.62 4.24
CA GLY A 234 9.81 11.19 4.88
C GLY A 234 9.82 11.28 6.40
N CYS A 235 8.67 11.48 7.01
CA CYS A 235 8.49 11.54 8.45
C CYS A 235 7.57 10.41 8.93
N ILE A 236 7.71 10.00 10.17
CA ILE A 236 6.66 9.28 10.88
C ILE A 236 5.70 10.33 11.44
N SER A 237 4.52 10.44 10.83
CA SER A 237 3.47 11.37 11.22
C SER A 237 2.42 10.66 12.06
N MET A 238 2.05 11.24 13.20
CA MET A 238 0.94 10.74 14.02
C MET A 238 -0.35 11.45 13.59
N VAL A 239 -1.29 10.68 13.06
CA VAL A 239 -2.62 11.16 12.65
C VAL A 239 -3.63 10.63 13.66
N PRO A 240 -4.21 11.49 14.53
CA PRO A 240 -5.14 11.03 15.54
C PRO A 240 -6.34 10.32 14.92
N SER A 241 -6.56 9.07 15.32
CA SER A 241 -7.75 8.29 14.99
C SER A 241 -8.50 7.97 16.29
N SER A 242 -9.81 8.07 16.25
CA SER A 242 -10.65 7.74 17.41
C SER A 242 -10.79 6.22 17.62
N SER A 243 -10.26 5.40 16.72
CA SER A 243 -10.61 3.98 16.64
C SER A 243 -9.48 3.01 17.00
N PHE A 244 -8.21 3.42 17.03
CA PHE A 244 -7.11 2.51 17.27
C PHE A 244 -6.37 2.78 18.59
N GLY A 245 -5.71 3.91 18.73
CA GLY A 245 -4.93 4.26 19.92
C GLY A 245 -3.68 3.39 20.14
N GLY A 246 -2.93 3.69 21.20
CA GLY A 246 -1.71 2.98 21.56
C GLY A 246 -0.45 3.56 20.91
N ASN A 247 0.69 2.98 21.24
CA ASN A 247 2.01 3.51 20.90
C ASN A 247 2.65 2.77 19.72
N LEU A 248 3.53 3.47 19.02
CA LEU A 248 4.48 2.90 18.08
C LEU A 248 5.74 2.45 18.83
N TYR A 249 6.23 1.25 18.56
CA TYR A 249 7.41 0.68 19.23
C TYR A 249 8.48 0.28 18.22
N THR A 250 9.74 0.33 18.64
CA THR A 250 10.82 -0.36 17.93
C THR A 250 10.62 -1.87 18.02
N LYS A 251 10.82 -2.62 16.91
CA LYS A 251 10.75 -4.09 16.93
C LYS A 251 11.82 -4.71 17.83
N LYS A 252 12.98 -4.06 17.89
CA LYS A 252 14.09 -4.50 18.71
C LYS A 252 14.09 -3.78 20.06
N GLU A 253 14.39 -4.51 21.14
CA GLU A 253 14.62 -3.95 22.47
C GLU A 253 16.05 -3.45 22.62
N TYR A 254 16.23 -2.36 23.38
CA TYR A 254 17.51 -1.71 23.63
C TYR A 254 17.77 -1.58 25.13
N GLY A 255 18.99 -1.93 25.54
CA GLY A 255 19.44 -1.78 26.92
C GLY A 255 19.98 -0.37 27.20
N ASN A 256 21.30 -0.20 27.14
CA ASN A 256 21.95 1.11 27.23
C ASN A 256 22.12 1.66 25.80
N PHE A 257 21.66 2.87 25.56
CA PHE A 257 21.67 3.46 24.22
C PHE A 257 21.80 4.98 24.27
N ILE A 258 22.20 5.54 23.14
CA ILE A 258 22.03 6.95 22.78
C ILE A 258 21.01 6.96 21.65
N TYR A 259 19.94 7.75 21.80
CA TYR A 259 18.91 7.92 20.78
C TYR A 259 18.92 9.37 20.28
N ARG A 260 18.98 9.54 18.96
CA ARG A 260 18.95 10.84 18.29
C ARG A 260 17.79 10.86 17.33
N PHE A 261 16.98 11.90 17.36
CA PHE A 261 15.86 12.10 16.46
C PHE A 261 15.47 13.59 16.43
N ASP A 262 14.89 13.99 15.34
CA ASP A 262 14.24 15.30 15.21
C ASP A 262 12.72 15.13 15.35
N PHE A 263 12.05 16.13 15.89
CA PHE A 263 10.61 16.15 15.99
C PHE A 263 10.04 17.53 15.64
N GLN A 264 8.81 17.53 15.16
CA GLN A 264 8.03 18.73 14.91
C GLN A 264 6.64 18.56 15.51
N LEU A 265 6.16 19.59 16.22
CA LEU A 265 4.84 19.62 16.80
C LEU A 265 3.90 20.50 15.99
N THR A 266 2.65 20.09 15.89
CA THR A 266 1.53 20.95 15.49
C THR A 266 1.03 21.72 16.73
N PRO A 267 0.34 22.88 16.54
CA PRO A 267 -0.19 23.66 17.65
C PRO A 267 -1.08 22.81 18.60
N GLY A 268 -0.76 22.87 19.89
CA GLY A 268 -1.45 22.10 20.93
C GLY A 268 -1.09 20.64 21.02
N ALA A 269 -0.06 20.18 20.31
CA ALA A 269 0.35 18.78 20.34
C ALA A 269 0.94 18.36 21.69
N ASN A 270 0.64 17.13 22.04
CA ASN A 270 1.17 16.42 23.20
C ASN A 270 1.56 15.01 22.77
N ASN A 271 2.82 14.66 22.98
CA ASN A 271 3.39 13.35 22.62
C ASN A 271 4.56 13.06 23.56
N GLY A 272 5.22 11.93 23.39
CA GLY A 272 6.38 11.56 24.17
C GLY A 272 7.19 10.42 23.59
N VAL A 273 8.39 10.24 24.12
CA VAL A 273 9.23 9.10 23.81
C VAL A 273 9.26 8.16 25.01
N GLY A 274 8.64 7.00 24.88
CA GLY A 274 8.67 5.95 25.89
C GLY A 274 10.02 5.22 25.90
N ILE A 275 10.63 5.09 27.09
CA ILE A 275 11.88 4.39 27.29
C ILE A 275 11.65 3.19 28.20
N ARG A 276 12.15 2.01 27.78
CA ARG A 276 12.05 0.76 28.55
C ARG A 276 10.61 0.39 28.92
N THR A 277 9.69 0.68 28.02
CA THR A 277 8.28 0.38 28.19
C THR A 277 7.97 -1.01 27.62
N PRO A 278 7.32 -1.89 28.37
CA PRO A 278 6.82 -3.14 27.81
C PRO A 278 5.85 -2.89 26.65
N MET A 279 5.86 -3.76 25.63
CA MET A 279 4.95 -3.62 24.52
C MET A 279 3.47 -3.75 24.96
N GLY A 280 2.60 -2.95 24.34
CA GLY A 280 1.16 -2.99 24.59
C GLY A 280 0.69 -2.24 25.83
N VAL A 281 1.56 -1.51 26.51
CA VAL A 281 1.21 -0.68 27.67
C VAL A 281 1.61 0.77 27.47
N ASP A 282 1.01 1.66 28.22
CA ASP A 282 1.32 3.10 28.19
C ASP A 282 2.65 3.38 28.87
N ALA A 283 3.52 4.15 28.18
CA ALA A 283 4.85 4.51 28.64
C ALA A 283 4.83 5.38 29.89
N ALA A 284 3.88 6.28 30.01
CA ALA A 284 3.76 7.17 31.15
C ALA A 284 3.48 6.42 32.47
N PHE A 285 2.81 5.27 32.40
CA PHE A 285 2.42 4.49 33.58
C PHE A 285 3.28 3.25 33.84
N HIS A 286 3.92 2.71 32.80
CA HIS A 286 4.62 1.41 32.87
C HIS A 286 6.08 1.46 32.43
N GLY A 287 6.60 2.62 32.17
CA GLY A 287 7.96 2.87 31.73
C GLY A 287 8.47 4.22 32.19
N MET A 288 9.16 4.90 31.30
CA MET A 288 9.58 6.29 31.45
C MET A 288 9.23 7.02 30.18
N GLU A 289 8.58 8.15 30.29
CA GLU A 289 8.27 9.01 29.15
C GLU A 289 9.13 10.26 29.19
N ILE A 290 9.76 10.57 28.07
CA ILE A 290 10.36 11.87 27.79
C ILE A 290 9.28 12.70 27.08
N GLN A 291 8.74 13.69 27.80
CA GLN A 291 7.65 14.53 27.32
C GLN A 291 8.05 15.38 26.11
N ILE A 292 7.20 15.44 25.12
CA ILE A 292 7.27 16.32 23.94
C ILE A 292 5.95 17.10 23.87
N LEU A 293 5.96 18.37 24.20
CA LEU A 293 4.77 19.16 24.42
C LEU A 293 4.87 20.55 23.79
N ASP A 294 3.82 21.01 23.16
CA ASP A 294 3.62 22.44 22.87
C ASP A 294 3.20 23.17 24.15
N HIS A 295 4.17 23.45 25.03
CA HIS A 295 3.93 24.03 26.36
C HIS A 295 3.35 25.46 26.34
N ASP A 296 3.46 26.16 25.21
CA ASP A 296 2.87 27.50 25.03
C ASP A 296 1.39 27.46 24.62
N ALA A 297 0.88 26.28 24.30
CA ALA A 297 -0.52 26.11 23.91
C ALA A 297 -1.47 26.50 25.07
N PRO A 298 -2.52 27.29 24.78
CA PRO A 298 -3.46 27.77 25.83
C PRO A 298 -4.07 26.65 26.68
N ILE A 299 -4.25 25.44 26.08
CA ILE A 299 -4.86 24.31 26.77
C ILE A 299 -3.99 23.73 27.90
N TYR A 300 -2.68 24.04 27.94
CA TYR A 300 -1.73 23.53 28.94
C TYR A 300 -1.31 24.57 30.00
N LYS A 301 -1.68 25.83 29.83
CA LYS A 301 -1.24 26.95 30.71
C LYS A 301 -1.62 26.79 32.18
N ASP A 302 -2.74 26.12 32.44
CA ASP A 302 -3.28 25.94 33.79
C ASP A 302 -3.09 24.53 34.35
N ILE A 303 -2.31 23.71 33.66
CA ILE A 303 -2.04 22.31 34.07
C ILE A 303 -0.66 22.28 34.74
N SER A 304 -0.62 22.08 36.07
CA SER A 304 0.61 22.14 36.88
C SER A 304 1.66 21.12 36.43
N ASP A 305 1.23 19.96 35.93
CA ASP A 305 2.12 18.87 35.52
C ASP A 305 2.86 19.15 34.20
N TYR A 306 2.48 20.24 33.51
CA TYR A 306 3.08 20.66 32.24
C TYR A 306 3.80 22.02 32.32
N GLN A 307 4.09 22.50 33.53
CA GLN A 307 4.79 23.77 33.77
C GLN A 307 6.24 23.60 34.24
#